data_302da746f51d152d2eba2aedbe854ad8
#
_entry.id   302da746f51d152d2eba2aedbe854ad8
#
_cell.length_a   1.000
_cell.length_b   1.000
_cell.length_c   1.000
_cell.angle_alpha   90.00
_cell.angle_beta   90.00
_cell.angle_gamma   90.00
#
_symmetry.space_group_name_H-M   'P 1'
#
loop_
_entity.id
_entity.type
_entity.pdbx_description
1 polymer ?
#
loop_
_entity_poly.entity_id
_entity_poly.type
_entity_poly.pdbx_seq_one_letter_code
_entity_poly.pdbx_strand_id
1 'polypeptide(L)'
;VVTDGLTGNIVLKTIEGVGLALFDRIRKQLEKSVFGRLGAGLLRSPLRAIRDEFDWERVGGAPLLGLDGIAIVAHGAATARAIAGAIRLARRYEALDLVDHVRIALEEAIPEKHASTSELPITRSSGPYDRIE
;
A
#
# COMPACT_ATOMS: atom_id res chain seq x y z
N VAL A 1 7.95 2.44 10.21
CA VAL A 1 9.11 3.17 9.67
C VAL A 1 8.59 4.41 8.97
N VAL A 2 9.10 5.59 9.35
CA VAL A 2 8.77 6.87 8.72
C VAL A 2 10.00 7.31 7.92
N THR A 3 9.80 7.65 6.65
CA THR A 3 10.85 8.15 5.75
C THR A 3 10.30 9.29 4.89
N ASP A 4 11.20 10.01 4.21
CA ASP A 4 10.77 10.88 3.09
C ASP A 4 10.26 10.04 1.90
N GLY A 5 9.48 10.66 1.02
CA GLY A 5 8.84 9.97 -0.09
C GLY A 5 9.80 9.38 -1.12
N LEU A 6 10.98 9.96 -1.30
CA LEU A 6 11.99 9.46 -2.23
C LEU A 6 12.67 8.21 -1.66
N THR A 7 13.19 8.31 -0.44
CA THR A 7 13.89 7.22 0.25
C THR A 7 12.94 6.02 0.45
N GLY A 8 11.71 6.25 0.92
CA GLY A 8 10.71 5.21 1.10
C GLY A 8 10.40 4.47 -0.21
N ASN A 9 10.22 5.19 -1.31
CA ASN A 9 9.96 4.59 -2.61
C ASN A 9 11.15 3.78 -3.15
N ILE A 10 12.38 4.26 -2.99
CA ILE A 10 13.60 3.54 -3.38
C ILE A 10 13.71 2.24 -2.58
N VAL A 11 13.52 2.29 -1.26
CA VAL A 11 13.59 1.10 -0.39
C VAL A 11 12.53 0.08 -0.79
N LEU A 12 11.27 0.48 -0.98
CA LEU A 12 10.20 -0.41 -1.40
C LEU A 12 10.50 -1.06 -2.75
N LYS A 13 10.92 -0.29 -3.75
CA LYS A 13 11.26 -0.82 -5.08
C LYS A 13 12.49 -1.73 -5.06
N THR A 14 13.44 -1.44 -4.19
CA THR A 14 14.63 -2.30 -4.02
C THR A 14 14.24 -3.64 -3.40
N ILE A 15 13.44 -3.65 -2.32
CA ILE A 15 12.97 -4.88 -1.67
C ILE A 15 12.15 -5.72 -2.65
N GLU A 16 11.23 -5.08 -3.39
CA GLU A 16 10.41 -5.73 -4.41
C GLU A 16 11.30 -6.38 -5.50
N GLY A 17 12.24 -5.62 -6.06
CA GLY A 17 13.14 -6.11 -7.11
C GLY A 17 14.07 -7.23 -6.64
N VAL A 18 14.66 -7.10 -5.46
CA VAL A 18 15.52 -8.14 -4.85
C VAL A 18 14.71 -9.40 -4.56
N GLY A 19 13.51 -9.26 -4.00
CA GLY A 19 12.62 -10.39 -3.73
C GLY A 19 12.31 -11.19 -5.00
N LEU A 20 11.86 -10.52 -6.06
CA LEU A 20 11.55 -11.14 -7.34
C LEU A 20 12.79 -11.82 -7.96
N ALA A 21 13.95 -11.15 -7.97
CA ALA A 21 15.19 -11.69 -8.51
C ALA A 21 15.67 -12.93 -7.75
N LEU A 22 15.54 -12.91 -6.42
CA LEU A 22 15.91 -14.06 -5.57
C LEU A 22 15.01 -15.28 -5.84
N PHE A 23 13.70 -15.09 -5.90
CA PHE A 23 12.74 -16.16 -6.21
C PHE A 23 12.99 -16.75 -7.60
N ASP A 24 13.22 -15.92 -8.62
CA ASP A 24 13.57 -16.39 -9.96
C ASP A 24 14.87 -17.19 -9.97
N ARG A 25 15.89 -16.72 -9.25
CA ARG A 25 17.18 -17.41 -9.12
C ARG A 25 17.06 -18.78 -8.45
N ILE A 26 16.32 -18.86 -7.34
CA ILE A 26 16.05 -20.12 -6.64
C ILE A 26 15.31 -21.08 -7.56
N ARG A 27 14.26 -20.63 -8.23
CA ARG A 27 13.50 -21.44 -9.18
C ARG A 27 14.39 -22.01 -10.28
N LYS A 28 15.16 -21.17 -10.95
CA LYS A 28 16.09 -21.57 -12.03
C LYS A 28 17.13 -22.57 -11.53
N GLN A 29 17.58 -22.45 -10.29
CA GLN A 29 18.55 -23.39 -9.73
C GLN A 29 17.91 -24.76 -9.42
N LEU A 30 16.69 -24.78 -8.91
CA LEU A 30 15.95 -26.01 -8.65
C LEU A 30 15.58 -26.75 -9.94
N GLU A 31 15.29 -26.03 -11.03
CA GLU A 31 14.94 -26.63 -12.32
C GLU A 31 16.12 -27.34 -13.03
N LYS A 32 17.38 -27.10 -12.62
CA LYS A 32 18.57 -27.66 -13.26
C LYS A 32 18.81 -29.15 -12.99
N SER A 33 18.23 -29.71 -11.93
CA SER A 33 18.43 -31.12 -11.59
C SER A 33 17.10 -31.85 -11.38
N VAL A 34 17.11 -33.16 -11.59
CA VAL A 34 15.93 -34.01 -11.36
C VAL A 34 15.53 -33.97 -9.88
N PHE A 35 16.52 -34.06 -8.97
CA PHE A 35 16.30 -33.98 -7.53
C PHE A 35 15.80 -32.59 -7.12
N GLY A 36 16.28 -31.53 -7.77
CA GLY A 36 15.80 -30.17 -7.55
C GLY A 36 14.33 -30.01 -7.94
N ARG A 37 13.92 -30.61 -9.07
CA ARG A 37 12.49 -30.61 -9.51
C ARG A 37 11.58 -31.37 -8.56
N LEU A 38 12.02 -32.53 -8.06
CA LEU A 38 11.29 -33.28 -7.04
C LEU A 38 11.17 -32.48 -5.74
N GLY A 39 12.29 -31.90 -5.27
CA GLY A 39 12.32 -31.02 -4.10
C GLY A 39 11.42 -29.77 -4.27
N ALA A 40 11.43 -29.14 -5.45
CA ALA A 40 10.54 -28.02 -5.78
C ALA A 40 9.05 -28.43 -5.73
N GLY A 41 8.73 -29.66 -6.12
CA GLY A 41 7.38 -30.22 -6.00
C GLY A 41 6.92 -30.32 -4.54
N LEU A 42 7.77 -30.83 -3.66
CA LEU A 42 7.50 -30.95 -2.22
C LEU A 42 7.42 -29.57 -1.53
N LEU A 43 8.27 -28.62 -1.95
CA LEU A 43 8.33 -27.27 -1.40
C LEU A 43 7.29 -26.31 -2.03
N ARG A 44 6.51 -26.75 -3.02
CA ARG A 44 5.57 -25.90 -3.74
C ARG A 44 4.52 -25.26 -2.82
N SER A 45 4.01 -26.00 -1.86
CA SER A 45 3.00 -25.51 -0.90
C SER A 45 3.58 -24.45 0.04
N PRO A 46 4.69 -24.70 0.79
CA PRO A 46 5.27 -23.69 1.66
C PRO A 46 5.81 -22.47 0.89
N LEU A 47 6.42 -22.65 -0.28
CA LEU A 47 6.86 -21.51 -1.10
C LEU A 47 5.69 -20.66 -1.61
N ARG A 48 4.56 -21.30 -1.93
CA ARG A 48 3.34 -20.57 -2.29
C ARG A 48 2.79 -19.80 -1.09
N ALA A 49 2.77 -20.39 0.11
CA ALA A 49 2.31 -19.72 1.31
C ALA A 49 3.15 -18.46 1.62
N ILE A 50 4.47 -18.57 1.53
CA ILE A 50 5.39 -17.42 1.69
C ILE A 50 5.11 -16.37 0.62
N ARG A 51 5.00 -16.76 -0.65
CA ARG A 51 4.69 -15.82 -1.73
C ARG A 51 3.36 -15.10 -1.50
N ASP A 52 2.34 -15.84 -1.07
CA ASP A 52 1.00 -15.30 -0.79
C ASP A 52 1.00 -14.34 0.40
N GLU A 53 1.93 -14.48 1.35
CA GLU A 53 2.12 -13.54 2.46
C GLU A 53 2.69 -12.21 1.98
N PHE A 54 3.59 -12.24 0.98
CA PHE A 54 4.16 -11.05 0.34
C PHE A 54 3.36 -10.56 -0.87
N ASP A 55 2.19 -11.17 -1.14
CA ASP A 55 1.35 -10.79 -2.27
C ASP A 55 0.58 -9.49 -1.98
N TRP A 56 1.16 -8.37 -2.40
CA TRP A 56 0.55 -7.04 -2.30
C TRP A 56 -0.81 -6.93 -3.02
N GLU A 57 -1.09 -7.79 -4.03
CA GLU A 57 -2.39 -7.83 -4.71
C GLU A 57 -3.54 -8.24 -3.77
N ARG A 58 -3.25 -8.97 -2.69
CA ARG A 58 -4.26 -9.35 -1.69
C ARG A 58 -4.70 -8.17 -0.85
N VAL A 59 -3.77 -7.28 -0.54
CA VAL A 59 -4.03 -6.04 0.22
C VAL A 59 -4.69 -5.00 -0.67
N GLY A 60 -4.25 -4.91 -1.93
CA GLY A 60 -4.81 -4.05 -2.96
C GLY A 60 -4.22 -2.65 -3.00
N GLY A 61 -3.65 -2.15 -1.90
CA GLY A 61 -3.06 -0.81 -1.85
C GLY A 61 -2.79 -0.36 -0.42
N ALA A 62 -2.38 0.89 -0.28
CA ALA A 62 -2.11 1.55 0.99
C ALA A 62 -2.98 2.81 1.14
N PRO A 63 -3.46 3.16 2.35
CA PRO A 63 -4.19 4.39 2.56
C PRO A 63 -3.26 5.59 2.44
N LEU A 64 -3.73 6.65 1.79
CA LEU A 64 -3.10 7.95 1.80
C LEU A 64 -3.66 8.72 2.99
N LEU A 65 -2.85 8.88 4.03
CA LEU A 65 -3.24 9.55 5.26
C LEU A 65 -3.11 11.08 5.12
N GLY A 66 -3.85 11.83 5.95
CA GLY A 66 -3.82 13.29 5.96
C GLY A 66 -4.82 13.94 5.02
N LEU A 67 -5.76 13.18 4.48
CA LEU A 67 -6.89 13.67 3.70
C LEU A 67 -8.16 13.65 4.55
N ASP A 68 -9.12 14.52 4.22
CA ASP A 68 -10.47 14.51 4.80
C ASP A 68 -11.37 13.51 4.05
N GLY A 69 -10.87 12.31 3.89
CA GLY A 69 -11.54 11.21 3.19
C GLY A 69 -10.62 10.03 2.99
N ILE A 70 -11.18 8.90 2.54
CA ILE A 70 -10.45 7.66 2.30
C ILE A 70 -9.95 7.62 0.86
N ALA A 71 -8.63 7.68 0.70
CA ALA A 71 -7.96 7.45 -0.57
C ALA A 71 -7.01 6.24 -0.45
N ILE A 72 -7.09 5.32 -1.41
CA ILE A 72 -6.21 4.15 -1.48
C ILE A 72 -5.30 4.28 -2.70
N VAL A 73 -4.01 4.24 -2.45
CA VAL A 73 -2.99 4.21 -3.51
C VAL A 73 -2.73 2.76 -3.89
N ALA A 74 -3.07 2.39 -5.12
CA ALA A 74 -2.79 1.08 -5.68
C ALA A 74 -1.54 1.11 -6.56
N HIS A 75 -0.95 -0.08 -6.80
CA HIS A 75 0.19 -0.20 -7.69
C HIS A 75 -0.18 0.09 -9.15
N GLY A 76 0.73 0.73 -9.92
CA GLY A 76 0.46 1.08 -11.33
C GLY A 76 0.17 -0.12 -12.25
N ALA A 77 0.63 -1.32 -11.89
CA ALA A 77 0.34 -2.58 -12.56
C ALA A 77 -0.77 -3.39 -11.85
N ALA A 78 -1.69 -2.72 -11.13
CA ALA A 78 -2.74 -3.39 -10.38
C ALA A 78 -3.68 -4.17 -11.29
N THR A 79 -3.89 -5.44 -10.94
CA THR A 79 -4.87 -6.31 -11.59
C THR A 79 -6.29 -6.02 -11.08
N ALA A 80 -7.31 -6.55 -11.75
CA ALA A 80 -8.69 -6.46 -11.28
C ALA A 80 -8.86 -7.00 -9.85
N ARG A 81 -8.08 -8.03 -9.47
CA ARG A 81 -8.06 -8.58 -8.11
C ARG A 81 -7.51 -7.59 -7.10
N ALA A 82 -6.42 -6.90 -7.44
CA ALA A 82 -5.83 -5.86 -6.61
C ALA A 82 -6.78 -4.68 -6.43
N ILE A 83 -7.44 -4.21 -7.49
CA ILE A 83 -8.45 -3.15 -7.41
C ILE A 83 -9.63 -3.56 -6.52
N ALA A 84 -10.14 -4.78 -6.66
CA ALA A 84 -11.16 -5.30 -5.76
C ALA A 84 -10.68 -5.38 -4.30
N GLY A 85 -9.38 -5.65 -4.07
CA GLY A 85 -8.72 -5.57 -2.77
C GLY A 85 -8.74 -4.15 -2.21
N ALA A 86 -8.33 -3.17 -3.01
CA ALA A 86 -8.33 -1.76 -2.64
C ALA A 86 -9.73 -1.24 -2.24
N ILE A 87 -10.76 -1.63 -2.99
CA ILE A 87 -12.15 -1.26 -2.68
C ILE A 87 -12.60 -1.87 -1.34
N ARG A 88 -12.26 -3.15 -1.09
CA ARG A 88 -12.56 -3.78 0.22
C ARG A 88 -11.82 -3.10 1.38
N LEU A 89 -10.58 -2.70 1.14
CA LEU A 89 -9.77 -1.97 2.12
C LEU A 89 -10.38 -0.60 2.43
N ALA A 90 -10.79 0.16 1.41
CA ALA A 90 -11.46 1.44 1.58
C ALA A 90 -12.74 1.30 2.43
N ARG A 91 -13.62 0.34 2.11
CA ARG A 91 -14.81 0.06 2.90
C ARG A 91 -14.51 -0.32 4.35
N ARG A 92 -13.43 -1.06 4.58
CA ARG A 92 -13.00 -1.41 5.95
C ARG A 92 -12.55 -0.18 6.72
N TYR A 93 -11.81 0.73 6.10
CA TYR A 93 -11.37 1.96 6.75
C TYR A 93 -12.52 2.95 7.00
N GLU A 94 -13.50 3.00 6.10
CA GLU A 94 -14.75 3.72 6.33
C GLU A 94 -15.49 3.17 7.55
N ALA A 95 -15.69 1.86 7.61
CA ALA A 95 -16.36 1.20 8.74
C ALA A 95 -15.61 1.31 10.08
N LEU A 96 -14.34 1.65 10.06
CA LEU A 96 -13.50 1.88 11.24
C LEU A 96 -13.31 3.37 11.56
N ASP A 97 -14.01 4.28 10.88
CA ASP A 97 -13.88 5.73 11.05
C ASP A 97 -12.42 6.20 11.07
N LEU A 98 -11.59 5.65 10.14
CA LEU A 98 -10.15 5.88 10.11
C LEU A 98 -9.78 7.36 10.12
N VAL A 99 -10.51 8.21 9.39
CA VAL A 99 -10.24 9.64 9.29
C VAL A 99 -10.37 10.32 10.66
N ASP A 100 -11.43 10.03 11.39
CA ASP A 100 -11.67 10.61 12.71
C ASP A 100 -10.68 10.08 13.74
N HIS A 101 -10.34 8.80 13.71
CA HIS A 101 -9.30 8.25 14.58
C HIS A 101 -7.93 8.91 14.35
N VAL A 102 -7.55 9.13 13.08
CA VAL A 102 -6.29 9.84 12.75
C VAL A 102 -6.34 11.27 13.23
N ARG A 103 -7.48 11.97 13.05
CA ARG A 103 -7.66 13.36 13.50
C ARG A 103 -7.48 13.47 15.01
N ILE A 104 -8.18 12.63 15.78
CA ILE A 104 -8.09 12.60 17.25
C ILE A 104 -6.65 12.31 17.69
N ALA A 105 -5.99 11.30 17.11
CA ALA A 105 -4.61 10.96 17.45
C ALA A 105 -3.62 12.08 17.14
N LEU A 106 -3.85 12.87 16.09
CA LEU A 106 -3.02 14.02 15.76
C LEU A 106 -3.26 15.18 16.73
N GLU A 107 -4.49 15.45 17.12
CA GLU A 107 -4.83 16.48 18.12
C GLU A 107 -4.20 16.15 19.47
N GLU A 108 -4.21 14.89 19.89
CA GLU A 108 -3.56 14.44 21.13
C GLU A 108 -2.02 14.51 21.05
N ALA A 109 -1.43 14.26 19.87
CA ALA A 109 0.01 14.24 19.67
C ALA A 109 0.64 15.62 19.48
N ILE A 110 -0.14 16.63 19.05
CA ILE A 110 0.32 18.00 18.82
C ILE A 110 -0.20 18.89 19.97
N PRO A 111 0.57 19.08 21.04
CA PRO A 111 0.16 20.04 22.06
C PRO A 111 0.05 21.44 21.44
N GLU A 112 -0.97 22.20 21.85
CA GLU A 112 -1.49 23.48 21.32
C GLU A 112 -0.48 24.62 21.01
N LYS A 113 0.71 24.36 20.51
CA LYS A 113 1.72 25.39 20.21
C LYS A 113 1.57 26.06 18.84
N HIS A 114 0.58 25.68 18.03
CA HIS A 114 0.34 26.23 16.69
C HIS A 114 -1.06 26.84 16.47
N ALA A 115 -1.72 27.27 17.54
CA ALA A 115 -2.99 28.01 17.43
C ALA A 115 -2.88 29.43 16.83
N SER A 116 -1.68 29.84 16.37
CA SER A 116 -1.46 31.19 15.83
C SER A 116 -1.29 31.28 14.31
N THR A 117 -1.54 30.19 13.57
CA THR A 117 -1.47 30.23 12.08
C THR A 117 -2.79 29.82 11.42
N SER A 118 -3.91 30.19 12.03
CA SER A 118 -5.26 29.89 11.51
C SER A 118 -5.83 30.95 10.58
N GLU A 119 -4.98 31.68 9.84
CA GLU A 119 -5.46 32.62 8.80
C GLU A 119 -4.76 32.41 7.46
N LEU A 120 -4.81 31.20 6.94
CA LEU A 120 -4.74 31.04 5.49
C LEU A 120 -6.17 30.94 4.97
N PRO A 121 -6.67 31.93 4.23
CA PRO A 121 -7.98 31.83 3.61
C PRO A 121 -7.92 30.67 2.62
N ILE A 122 -8.69 29.60 2.89
CA ILE A 122 -8.95 28.55 1.91
C ILE A 122 -9.75 29.22 0.80
N THR A 123 -9.08 29.72 -0.22
CA THR A 123 -9.73 30.05 -1.48
C THR A 123 -10.23 28.74 -2.07
N ARG A 124 -11.52 28.47 -1.89
CA ARG A 124 -12.21 27.45 -2.69
C ARG A 124 -12.07 27.89 -4.14
N SER A 125 -11.12 27.31 -4.83
CA SER A 125 -11.06 27.38 -6.28
C SER A 125 -12.32 26.67 -6.78
N SER A 126 -13.27 27.46 -7.28
CA SER A 126 -14.39 26.97 -8.07
C SER A 126 -13.80 26.34 -9.34
N GLY A 127 -13.57 25.04 -9.30
CA GLY A 127 -13.12 24.25 -10.43
C GLY A 127 -14.21 24.10 -11.48
N PRO A 128 -13.87 23.83 -12.75
CA PRO A 128 -14.81 23.78 -13.88
C PRO A 128 -15.78 22.59 -13.87
N TYR A 129 -15.92 21.88 -12.75
CA TYR A 129 -16.75 20.65 -12.64
C TYR A 129 -18.12 20.86 -11.98
N ASP A 130 -18.49 22.11 -11.63
CA ASP A 130 -19.80 22.40 -11.01
C ASP A 130 -20.98 22.51 -12.03
N ARG A 131 -20.81 21.99 -13.25
CA ARG A 131 -21.88 21.94 -14.25
C ARG A 131 -22.00 20.56 -14.87
N ILE A 132 -22.59 19.64 -14.16
CA ILE A 132 -23.29 18.48 -14.75
C ILE A 132 -24.61 18.35 -14.00
N GLU A 133 -25.65 19.01 -14.53
CA GLU A 133 -27.03 18.62 -14.33
C GLU A 133 -27.36 17.45 -15.25
#